data_d0f8dfcce31f697b94b319a6f8ac2bef
#
_entry.id   d0f8dfcce31f697b94b319a6f8ac2bef
#
_cell.length_a   1.000
_cell.length_b   1.000
_cell.length_c   1.000
_cell.angle_alpha   90.00
_cell.angle_beta   90.00
_cell.angle_gamma   90.00
#
_symmetry.space_group_name_H-M   'P 1'
#
loop_
_entity.id
_entity.type
_entity.pdbx_description
1 polymer ?
#
loop_
_entity_poly.entity_id
_entity_poly.type
_entity_poly.pdbx_seq_one_letter_code
_entity_poly.pdbx_strand_id
1 'polypeptide(L)'
;MATYVRMSDEPESDAEVVARKALLKHLRDEDALISGLRFHDHEYGDVEIDLLVLMPDAGIGVIEVKGGRVSYAKGKWWTSGKGDPA
;
A
#
# COMPACT_ATOMS: atom_id res chain seq x y z
N MET A 1 -12.85 11.42 -6.61
CA MET A 1 -11.72 10.46 -6.74
C MET A 1 -10.75 10.62 -5.57
N ALA A 2 -10.27 9.51 -5.03
CA ALA A 2 -9.32 9.57 -3.93
C ALA A 2 -8.04 10.31 -4.33
N THR A 3 -7.38 10.89 -3.34
CA THR A 3 -6.09 11.54 -3.55
C THR A 3 -5.00 10.49 -3.71
N TYR A 4 -4.14 10.66 -4.69
CA TYR A 4 -3.01 9.77 -4.90
C TYR A 4 -1.71 10.56 -4.92
N VAL A 5 -0.72 10.10 -4.14
CA VAL A 5 0.60 10.72 -4.07
C VAL A 5 1.67 9.65 -4.21
N ARG A 6 2.62 9.89 -5.10
CA ARG A 6 3.80 9.03 -5.24
C ARG A 6 4.99 9.70 -4.56
N MET A 7 5.60 8.99 -3.62
CA MET A 7 6.70 9.52 -2.80
C MET A 7 8.08 9.04 -3.27
N SER A 8 8.14 8.21 -4.29
CA SER A 8 9.40 7.67 -4.79
C SER A 8 9.68 8.18 -6.19
N ASP A 9 10.97 8.38 -6.51
CA ASP A 9 11.40 8.74 -7.87
C ASP A 9 11.60 7.51 -8.74
N GLU A 10 11.58 6.33 -8.15
CA GLU A 10 11.75 5.10 -8.89
C GLU A 10 10.48 4.73 -9.66
N PRO A 11 10.60 4.12 -10.84
CA PRO A 11 9.43 3.68 -11.58
C PRO A 11 8.65 2.62 -10.80
N GLU A 12 7.34 2.64 -10.94
CA GLU A 12 6.52 1.58 -10.36
C GLU A 12 6.75 0.27 -11.11
N SER A 13 6.73 -0.85 -10.39
CA SER A 13 6.69 -2.16 -11.03
C SER A 13 5.30 -2.39 -11.64
N ASP A 14 5.20 -3.36 -12.55
CA ASP A 14 3.92 -3.69 -13.16
C ASP A 14 2.90 -4.12 -12.11
N ALA A 15 3.34 -4.88 -11.11
CA ALA A 15 2.45 -5.32 -10.04
C ALA A 15 1.95 -4.14 -9.20
N GLU A 16 2.81 -3.16 -8.93
CA GLU A 16 2.41 -1.96 -8.21
C GLU A 16 1.39 -1.13 -8.99
N VAL A 17 1.57 -1.03 -10.30
CA VAL A 17 0.62 -0.30 -11.15
C VAL A 17 -0.75 -0.96 -11.10
N VAL A 18 -0.80 -2.27 -11.22
CA VAL A 18 -2.06 -3.01 -11.17
C VAL A 18 -2.74 -2.83 -9.82
N ALA A 19 -2.00 -2.97 -8.74
CA ALA A 19 -2.55 -2.82 -7.40
C ALA A 19 -3.05 -1.38 -7.16
N ARG A 20 -2.28 -0.38 -7.57
CA ARG A 20 -2.66 1.02 -7.42
C ARG A 20 -3.95 1.34 -8.16
N LYS A 21 -4.05 0.91 -9.41
CA LYS A 21 -5.24 1.18 -10.21
C LYS A 21 -6.48 0.50 -9.63
N ALA A 22 -6.32 -0.73 -9.18
CA ALA A 22 -7.43 -1.47 -8.57
C ALA A 22 -7.91 -0.78 -7.29
N LEU A 23 -6.98 -0.36 -6.45
CA LEU A 23 -7.32 0.32 -5.20
C LEU A 23 -8.02 1.65 -5.44
N LEU A 24 -7.49 2.47 -6.34
CA LEU A 24 -8.08 3.78 -6.62
C LEU A 24 -9.51 3.68 -7.12
N LYS A 25 -9.84 2.58 -7.78
CA LYS A 25 -11.21 2.32 -8.24
C LYS A 25 -12.20 2.16 -7.09
N HIS A 26 -11.73 1.61 -5.97
CA HIS A 26 -12.59 1.28 -4.83
C HIS A 26 -12.52 2.28 -3.69
N LEU A 27 -11.55 3.18 -3.71
CA LEU A 27 -11.42 4.19 -2.67
C LEU A 27 -12.40 5.33 -2.90
N ARG A 28 -12.84 5.93 -1.78
CA ARG A 28 -13.76 7.07 -1.82
C ARG A 28 -12.99 8.37 -1.95
N ASP A 29 -13.71 9.45 -2.25
CA ASP A 29 -13.09 10.76 -2.44
C ASP A 29 -12.29 11.24 -1.23
N GLU A 30 -12.74 10.89 -0.03
CA GLU A 30 -12.07 11.28 1.20
C GLU A 30 -10.86 10.42 1.53
N ASP A 31 -10.67 9.33 0.82
CA ASP A 31 -9.54 8.44 1.05
C ASP A 31 -8.29 8.92 0.32
N ALA A 32 -7.13 8.47 0.78
CA ALA A 32 -5.87 8.80 0.13
C ALA A 32 -5.01 7.55 -0.04
N LEU A 33 -4.27 7.53 -1.13
CA LEU A 33 -3.33 6.45 -1.43
C LEU A 33 -1.94 7.06 -1.62
N ILE A 34 -0.97 6.52 -0.91
CA ILE A 34 0.42 6.96 -1.00
C ILE A 34 1.27 5.77 -1.41
N SER A 35 2.11 5.93 -2.40
CA SER A 35 3.00 4.86 -2.85
C SER A 35 4.47 5.24 -2.71
N GLY A 36 5.30 4.22 -2.52
CA GLY A 36 6.74 4.39 -2.47
C GLY A 36 7.22 5.18 -1.27
N LEU A 37 6.56 5.03 -0.14
CA LEU A 37 6.95 5.72 1.09
C LEU A 37 8.14 5.05 1.73
N ARG A 38 9.15 5.84 2.09
CA ARG A 38 10.36 5.36 2.79
C ARG A 38 10.64 6.24 3.99
N PHE A 39 11.05 5.62 5.08
CA PHE A 39 11.48 6.34 6.26
C PHE A 39 12.45 5.50 7.07
N HIS A 40 13.14 6.15 7.99
CA HIS A 40 14.08 5.47 8.88
C HIS A 40 13.47 5.35 10.26
N ASP A 41 13.47 4.14 10.80
CA ASP A 41 13.00 3.87 12.14
C ASP A 41 14.18 3.48 13.02
N HIS A 42 14.23 4.00 14.23
CA HIS A 42 15.33 3.73 15.17
C HIS A 42 15.44 2.26 15.52
N GLU A 43 14.32 1.56 15.52
CA GLU A 43 14.26 0.17 15.94
C GLU A 43 14.43 -0.79 14.77
N TYR A 44 13.81 -0.47 13.65
CA TYR A 44 13.75 -1.37 12.50
C TYR A 44 14.64 -0.96 11.34
N GLY A 45 15.29 0.20 11.42
CA GLY A 45 16.11 0.69 10.34
C GLY A 45 15.29 1.32 9.21
N ASP A 46 15.72 1.10 7.98
CA ASP A 46 15.01 1.65 6.83
C ASP A 46 13.75 0.87 6.54
N VAL A 47 12.63 1.58 6.47
CA VAL A 47 11.32 0.99 6.20
C VAL A 47 10.80 1.52 4.88
N GLU A 48 10.31 0.61 4.05
CA GLU A 48 9.69 0.95 2.77
C GLU A 48 8.28 0.41 2.74
N ILE A 49 7.34 1.27 2.38
CA ILE A 49 5.94 0.89 2.23
C ILE A 49 5.56 1.08 0.77
N ASP A 50 5.16 0.00 0.12
CA ASP A 50 4.79 0.05 -1.29
C ASP A 50 3.52 0.87 -1.50
N LEU A 51 2.48 0.57 -0.74
CA LEU A 51 1.21 1.29 -0.80
C LEU A 51 0.66 1.51 0.60
N LEU A 52 0.28 2.73 0.88
CA LEU A 52 -0.34 3.13 2.15
C LEU A 52 -1.70 3.74 1.84
N VAL A 53 -2.74 3.19 2.45
CA VAL A 53 -4.10 3.70 2.25
C VAL A 53 -4.57 4.38 3.53
N LEU A 54 -5.02 5.61 3.39
CA LEU A 54 -5.58 6.37 4.51
C LEU A 54 -7.08 6.49 4.29
N MET A 55 -7.85 5.87 5.18
CA MET A 55 -9.31 5.87 5.11
C MET A 55 -9.85 6.49 6.40
N PRO A 56 -10.29 7.75 6.37
CA PRO A 56 -10.71 8.44 7.60
C PRO A 56 -11.72 7.68 8.44
N ASP A 57 -12.62 6.96 7.79
CA ASP A 57 -13.68 6.23 8.50
C ASP A 57 -13.28 4.80 8.89
N ALA A 58 -12.22 4.27 8.31
CA ALA A 58 -11.87 2.87 8.49
C ALA A 58 -10.46 2.64 9.02
N GLY A 59 -9.59 3.64 8.91
CA GLY A 59 -8.23 3.54 9.42
C GLY A 59 -7.16 3.55 8.35
N ILE A 60 -6.04 2.92 8.63
CA ILE A 60 -4.87 2.91 7.77
C ILE A 60 -4.61 1.48 7.27
N GLY A 61 -4.43 1.33 5.97
CA GLY A 61 -4.05 0.06 5.38
C GLY A 61 -2.64 0.12 4.83
N VAL A 62 -1.85 -0.91 5.07
CA VAL A 62 -0.50 -1.04 4.52
C VAL A 62 -0.48 -2.23 3.59
N ILE A 63 0.00 -2.02 2.36
CA ILE A 63 0.02 -3.06 1.34
C ILE A 63 1.43 -3.25 0.85
N GLU A 64 1.89 -4.49 0.89
CA GLU A 64 3.16 -4.87 0.31
C GLU A 64 2.88 -5.65 -0.97
N VAL A 65 3.46 -5.20 -2.07
CA VAL A 65 3.21 -5.80 -3.39
C VAL A 65 4.40 -6.65 -3.79
N LYS A 66 4.17 -7.94 -3.93
CA LYS A 66 5.23 -8.89 -4.25
C LYS A 66 4.93 -9.74 -5.49
N GLY A 67 4.09 -9.24 -6.35
CA GLY A 67 3.72 -9.98 -7.55
C GLY A 67 2.76 -11.13 -7.31
N GLY A 68 2.34 -11.32 -6.05
CA GLY A 68 1.38 -12.34 -5.68
C GLY A 68 0.00 -11.75 -5.48
N ARG A 69 -0.85 -12.52 -4.82
CA ARG A 69 -2.18 -12.05 -4.48
C ARG A 69 -2.11 -11.15 -3.26
N VAL A 70 -3.00 -10.19 -3.23
CA VAL A 70 -3.13 -9.26 -2.11
C VAL A 70 -4.46 -9.53 -1.42
N SER A 71 -4.43 -9.62 -0.09
CA SER A 71 -5.65 -9.82 0.69
C SER A 71 -5.75 -8.79 1.80
N TYR A 72 -6.97 -8.57 2.27
CA TYR A 72 -7.24 -7.59 3.31
C TYR A 72 -7.85 -8.28 4.52
N ALA A 73 -7.38 -7.94 5.70
CA ALA A 73 -7.98 -8.42 6.94
C ALA A 73 -7.70 -7.46 8.09
N LYS A 74 -8.72 -7.16 8.87
CA LYS A 74 -8.61 -6.34 10.08
C LYS A 74 -7.90 -5.01 9.87
N GLY A 75 -8.20 -4.33 8.79
CA GLY A 75 -7.63 -3.04 8.49
C GLY A 75 -6.21 -3.08 7.93
N LYS A 76 -5.70 -4.25 7.66
CA LYS A 76 -4.38 -4.43 7.06
C LYS A 76 -4.47 -5.23 5.77
N TRP A 77 -3.58 -4.93 4.85
CA TRP A 77 -3.46 -5.66 3.60
C TRP A 77 -2.21 -6.52 3.63
N TRP A 78 -2.34 -7.78 3.24
CA TRP A 78 -1.23 -8.69 3.13
C TRP A 78 -1.12 -9.21 1.72
N THR A 79 0.10 -9.67 1.36
CA THR A 79 0.27 -10.46 0.17
C THR A 79 0.23 -11.92 0.56
N SER A 80 -0.45 -12.73 -0.25
CA SER A 80 -0.39 -14.16 -0.06
C SER A 80 0.89 -14.70 -0.68
N GLY A 81 1.28 -15.84 -0.22
CA GLY A 81 2.40 -16.52 -0.76
C GLY A 81 3.43 -16.78 0.29
N LYS A 82 4.66 -16.82 -0.12
CA LYS A 82 5.74 -17.16 0.78
C LYS A 82 5.85 -16.16 1.91
N GLY A 83 5.93 -16.66 3.13
CA GLY A 83 6.08 -15.80 4.27
C GLY A 83 4.79 -15.12 4.67
N ASP A 84 3.69 -15.76 4.42
CA ASP A 84 2.39 -15.27 4.80
C ASP A 84 2.39 -14.83 6.26
N PRO A 85 1.96 -13.62 6.55
CA PRO A 85 1.92 -13.09 7.90
C PRO A 85 0.91 -13.77 8.78
N ALA A 86 -0.11 -14.32 8.20
CA ALA A 86 -1.21 -14.96 8.90
C ALA A 86 -1.68 -14.20 10.12
#